data_e7922d7de4f8e20a721300778154409d
#
_entry.id   e7922d7de4f8e20a721300778154409d
#
_cell.length_a   1.000
_cell.length_b   1.000
_cell.length_c   1.000
_cell.angle_alpha   90.00
_cell.angle_beta   90.00
_cell.angle_gamma   90.00
#
_symmetry.space_group_name_H-M   'P 1'
#
loop_
_entity.id
_entity.type
_entity.pdbx_description
1 polymer ?
#
loop_
_entity_poly.entity_id
_entity_poly.type
_entity_poly.pdbx_seq_one_letter_code
_entity_poly.pdbx_strand_id
1 'polypeptide(L)'
;MMVTCRNQADIDEMWAKLSDGGEEGPCGWLKDKFGLSWQIVSPDWNDMLREKDPARAERVTEAILTMSKPDLAAIRQAFERET
;
A
#
# COMPACT_ATOMS: atom_id res chain seq x y z
N MET A 1 -0.79 -7.06 -12.11
CA MET A 1 -0.82 -5.70 -12.66
C MET A 1 -0.77 -4.68 -11.53
N MET A 2 -0.30 -3.48 -11.81
CA MET A 2 -0.05 -2.46 -10.77
C MET A 2 -0.87 -1.21 -11.07
N VAL A 3 -1.50 -0.65 -10.02
CA VAL A 3 -2.27 0.59 -10.12
C VAL A 3 -1.65 1.60 -9.16
N THR A 4 -1.31 2.79 -9.68
CA THR A 4 -0.76 3.86 -8.87
C THR A 4 -1.87 4.81 -8.46
N CYS A 5 -2.04 5.01 -7.15
CA CYS A 5 -3.03 5.92 -6.58
C CYS A 5 -2.31 6.99 -5.78
N ARG A 6 -2.68 8.26 -5.98
CA ARG A 6 -1.96 9.41 -5.39
C ARG A 6 -2.43 9.77 -3.99
N ASN A 7 -3.64 9.41 -3.61
CA ASN A 7 -4.20 9.76 -2.31
C ASN A 7 -5.04 8.61 -1.75
N GLN A 8 -5.40 8.74 -0.49
CA GLN A 8 -6.15 7.69 0.19
C GLN A 8 -7.53 7.46 -0.41
N ALA A 9 -8.19 8.51 -0.87
CA ALA A 9 -9.52 8.39 -1.47
C ALA A 9 -9.47 7.53 -2.74
N ASP A 10 -8.44 7.70 -3.57
CA ASP A 10 -8.25 6.90 -4.78
C ASP A 10 -7.93 5.45 -4.43
N ILE A 11 -7.12 5.23 -3.40
CA ILE A 11 -6.80 3.88 -2.92
C ILE A 11 -8.08 3.18 -2.47
N ASP A 12 -8.90 3.85 -1.65
CA ASP A 12 -10.13 3.29 -1.13
C ASP A 12 -11.09 2.93 -2.26
N GLU A 13 -11.23 3.81 -3.25
CA GLU A 13 -12.11 3.60 -4.39
C GLU A 13 -11.66 2.40 -5.24
N MET A 14 -10.38 2.37 -5.61
CA MET A 14 -9.84 1.29 -6.43
C MET A 14 -9.87 -0.05 -5.69
N TRP A 15 -9.56 -0.02 -4.40
CA TRP A 15 -9.61 -1.23 -3.58
C TRP A 15 -11.02 -1.82 -3.56
N ALA A 16 -12.03 -0.96 -3.32
CA ALA A 16 -13.42 -1.41 -3.29
C ALA A 16 -13.87 -1.98 -4.64
N LYS A 17 -13.51 -1.32 -5.74
CA LYS A 17 -13.90 -1.76 -7.08
C LYS A 17 -13.23 -3.05 -7.48
N LEU A 18 -11.91 -3.15 -7.28
CA LEU A 18 -11.15 -4.31 -7.75
C LEU A 18 -11.36 -5.53 -6.87
N SER A 19 -11.56 -5.35 -5.56
CA SER A 19 -11.77 -6.47 -4.66
C SER A 19 -13.20 -6.99 -4.64
N ASP A 20 -14.14 -6.28 -5.25
CA ASP A 20 -15.55 -6.68 -5.30
C ASP A 20 -15.70 -8.01 -6.06
N GLY A 21 -16.17 -9.03 -5.35
CA GLY A 21 -16.30 -10.38 -5.89
C GLY A 21 -14.98 -11.15 -5.97
N GLY A 22 -13.89 -10.55 -5.51
CA GLY A 22 -12.57 -11.17 -5.48
C GLY A 22 -12.07 -11.41 -4.06
N GLU A 23 -10.77 -11.32 -3.87
CA GLU A 23 -10.11 -11.56 -2.59
C GLU A 23 -9.11 -10.46 -2.26
N GLU A 24 -9.07 -10.05 -0.99
CA GLU A 24 -8.05 -9.14 -0.50
C GLU A 24 -6.78 -9.94 -0.16
N GLY A 25 -5.62 -9.34 -0.45
CA GLY A 25 -4.33 -9.91 -0.12
C GLY A 25 -3.49 -8.95 0.71
N PRO A 26 -2.24 -9.31 1.04
CA PRO A 26 -1.34 -8.47 1.82
C PRO A 26 -0.64 -7.42 0.97
N CYS A 27 -0.11 -6.37 1.61
CA CYS A 27 0.81 -5.40 1.00
C CYS A 27 0.25 -4.67 -0.22
N GLY A 28 -1.05 -4.38 -0.22
CA GLY A 28 -1.70 -3.73 -1.34
C GLY A 28 -2.09 -4.65 -2.47
N TRP A 29 -1.87 -5.95 -2.34
CA TRP A 29 -2.27 -6.94 -3.32
C TRP A 29 -3.73 -7.33 -3.14
N LEU A 30 -4.40 -7.62 -4.25
CA LEU A 30 -5.73 -8.21 -4.25
C LEU A 30 -5.91 -9.02 -5.54
N LYS A 31 -6.91 -9.89 -5.54
CA LYS A 31 -7.38 -10.56 -6.76
C LYS A 31 -8.76 -10.04 -7.09
N ASP A 32 -8.99 -9.75 -8.37
CA ASP A 32 -10.33 -9.36 -8.81
C ASP A 32 -11.21 -10.60 -9.01
N LYS A 33 -12.48 -10.37 -9.36
CA LYS A 33 -13.44 -11.46 -9.54
C LYS A 33 -13.09 -12.41 -10.67
N PHE A 34 -12.17 -12.03 -11.54
CA PHE A 34 -11.69 -12.86 -12.66
C PHE A 34 -10.39 -13.61 -12.30
N GLY A 35 -9.89 -13.46 -11.07
CA GLY A 35 -8.68 -14.12 -10.60
C GLY A 35 -7.39 -13.40 -10.97
N LEU A 36 -7.47 -12.19 -11.52
CA LEU A 36 -6.28 -11.39 -11.84
C LEU A 36 -5.76 -10.72 -10.59
N SER A 37 -4.44 -10.76 -10.39
CA SER A 37 -3.79 -10.12 -9.26
C SER A 37 -3.44 -8.67 -9.59
N TRP A 38 -3.78 -7.78 -8.66
CA TRP A 38 -3.49 -6.35 -8.75
C TRP A 38 -2.75 -5.90 -7.51
N GLN A 39 -1.83 -4.95 -7.67
CA GLN A 39 -1.20 -4.28 -6.54
C GLN A 39 -1.51 -2.79 -6.64
N ILE A 40 -2.04 -2.23 -5.55
CA ILE A 40 -2.27 -0.79 -5.43
C ILE A 40 -1.09 -0.18 -4.69
N VAL A 41 -0.44 0.80 -5.32
CA VAL A 41 0.75 1.47 -4.78
C VAL A 41 0.56 2.98 -4.83
N SER A 42 1.38 3.69 -4.08
CA SER A 42 1.39 5.15 -4.03
C SER A 42 2.79 5.67 -4.36
N PRO A 43 2.93 6.78 -5.09
CA PRO A 43 4.23 7.42 -5.28
C PRO A 43 4.91 7.81 -3.97
N ASP A 44 4.14 8.29 -2.98
CA ASP A 44 4.67 8.63 -1.66
C ASP A 44 5.29 7.43 -0.97
N TRP A 45 4.63 6.29 -1.05
CA TRP A 45 5.13 5.02 -0.53
C TRP A 45 6.46 4.65 -1.17
N ASN A 46 6.54 4.74 -2.50
CA ASN A 46 7.78 4.43 -3.22
C ASN A 46 8.92 5.37 -2.82
N ASP A 47 8.64 6.65 -2.67
CA ASP A 47 9.62 7.63 -2.22
C ASP A 47 10.12 7.34 -0.82
N MET A 48 9.24 6.94 0.10
CA MET A 48 9.61 6.56 1.45
C MET A 48 10.49 5.31 1.48
N LEU A 49 10.25 4.35 0.59
CA LEU A 49 11.09 3.15 0.49
C LEU A 49 12.48 3.44 -0.07
N ARG A 50 12.66 4.56 -0.76
CA ARG A 50 13.96 4.99 -1.28
C ARG A 50 14.74 5.86 -0.29
N GLU A 51 14.23 6.04 0.92
CA GLU A 51 14.87 6.83 1.95
C GLU A 51 16.29 6.32 2.23
N LYS A 52 17.23 7.25 2.39
CA LYS A 52 18.64 6.93 2.66
C LYS A 52 18.86 6.30 4.03
N ASP A 53 17.98 6.62 4.99
CA ASP A 53 18.04 6.02 6.31
C ASP A 53 17.40 4.64 6.28
N PRO A 54 18.19 3.56 6.36
CA PRO A 54 17.63 2.21 6.28
C PRO A 54 16.66 1.89 7.42
N ALA A 55 16.79 2.51 8.58
CA ALA A 55 15.88 2.31 9.69
C ALA A 55 14.47 2.82 9.35
N ARG A 56 14.38 3.97 8.68
CA ARG A 56 13.09 4.51 8.25
C ARG A 56 12.45 3.66 7.16
N ALA A 57 13.23 3.26 6.16
CA ALA A 57 12.75 2.39 5.10
C ALA A 57 12.25 1.06 5.65
N GLU A 58 12.95 0.50 6.62
CA GLU A 58 12.54 -0.74 7.28
C GLU A 58 11.22 -0.58 8.02
N ARG A 59 11.02 0.53 8.74
CA ARG A 59 9.76 0.79 9.44
C ARG A 59 8.59 0.90 8.47
N VAL A 60 8.79 1.56 7.33
CA VAL A 60 7.78 1.66 6.28
C VAL A 60 7.44 0.28 5.73
N THR A 61 8.46 -0.51 5.43
CA THR A 61 8.28 -1.88 4.93
C THR A 61 7.49 -2.73 5.92
N GLU A 62 7.84 -2.68 7.20
CA GLU A 62 7.13 -3.43 8.24
C GLU A 62 5.67 -3.01 8.34
N ALA A 63 5.39 -1.71 8.26
CA ALA A 63 4.02 -1.21 8.29
C ALA A 63 3.22 -1.73 7.10
N ILE A 64 3.79 -1.70 5.90
CA ILE A 64 3.15 -2.21 4.69
C ILE A 64 2.86 -3.70 4.79
N LEU A 65 3.79 -4.47 5.35
CA LEU A 65 3.63 -5.92 5.49
C LEU A 65 2.48 -6.32 6.41
N THR A 66 2.05 -5.42 7.30
CA THR A 66 0.92 -5.69 8.19
C THR A 66 -0.43 -5.26 7.63
N MET A 67 -0.44 -4.67 6.43
CA MET A 67 -1.65 -4.12 5.81
C MET A 67 -2.16 -5.01 4.69
N SER A 68 -3.47 -4.96 4.46
CA SER A 68 -4.08 -5.40 3.20
C SER A 68 -4.25 -4.18 2.31
N LYS A 69 -5.28 -3.38 2.54
CA LYS A 69 -5.45 -2.11 1.83
C LYS A 69 -4.41 -1.10 2.33
N PRO A 70 -3.65 -0.43 1.43
CA PRO A 70 -2.70 0.58 1.87
C PRO A 70 -3.37 1.72 2.65
N ASP A 71 -2.79 2.06 3.79
CA ASP A 71 -3.20 3.18 4.63
C ASP A 71 -2.05 4.18 4.66
N LEU A 72 -2.16 5.23 3.86
CA LEU A 72 -1.09 6.21 3.69
C LEU A 72 -0.76 6.94 5.00
N ALA A 73 -1.76 7.20 5.84
CA ALA A 73 -1.51 7.86 7.12
C ALA A 73 -0.65 7.00 8.05
N ALA A 74 -0.95 5.69 8.11
CA ALA A 74 -0.18 4.77 8.94
C ALA A 74 1.24 4.56 8.38
N ILE A 75 1.38 4.51 7.06
CA ILE A 75 2.69 4.40 6.41
C ILE A 75 3.54 5.63 6.71
N ARG A 76 2.95 6.83 6.62
CA ARG A 76 3.64 8.08 6.92
C ARG A 76 4.04 8.16 8.38
N GLN A 77 3.18 7.73 9.29
CA GLN A 77 3.51 7.67 10.72
C GLN A 77 4.70 6.76 10.98
N ALA A 78 4.75 5.62 10.33
CA ALA A 78 5.89 4.70 10.45
C ALA A 78 7.19 5.34 9.95
N PHE A 79 7.10 6.09 8.84
CA PHE A 79 8.25 6.80 8.26
C PHE A 79 8.76 7.91 9.18
N GLU A 80 7.85 8.70 9.75
CA GLU A 80 8.18 9.86 10.58
C GLU A 80 8.49 9.51 12.04
N ARG A 81 8.24 8.28 12.43
CA ARG A 81 8.45 7.83 13.80
C ARG A 81 9.92 7.92 14.19
N GLU A 82 10.18 8.60 15.30
CA GLU A 82 11.50 8.60 15.91
C GLU A 82 11.56 7.50 16.97
N THR A 83 12.63 6.75 16.95
CA THR A 83 12.86 5.72 17.96
C THR A 83 13.53 6.30 19.19
#